data_89762b70bd038b1e373f60e775f4a28e
#
_entry.id   89762b70bd038b1e373f60e775f4a28e
#
_cell.length_a   1.000
_cell.length_b   1.000
_cell.length_c   1.000
_cell.angle_alpha   90.00
_cell.angle_beta   90.00
_cell.angle_gamma   90.00
#
_symmetry.space_group_name_H-M   'P 1'
#
loop_
_entity.id
_entity.type
_entity.pdbx_description
1 polymer ?
#
loop_
_entity_poly.entity_id
_entity_poly.type
_entity_poly.pdbx_seq_one_letter_code
_entity_poly.pdbx_strand_id
1 'polypeptide(L)'
;MPASVPCCCRPRPSAVLGTRRLAPPVALALLALAGLLQVAPPALANPMADIQRLEELINATGTETQVRDDCRPNHAGYYERDGKGIDRLVVCRNTVDMADVEAVWEVMAHEGTHVMQACTGGPALQDAQIPRTLRELRSLAPHYAKLLDEGYDPRDQRLEAEAFWMELQAPELVFALFERNCAGWLPSGER
;
A
#
# COMPACT_ATOMS: atom_id res chain seq x y z
N MET A 1 -23.06 -9.90 7.51
CA MET A 1 -23.06 -8.58 6.84
C MET A 1 -21.64 -8.11 6.87
N PRO A 2 -20.95 -7.93 5.74
CA PRO A 2 -19.63 -7.36 5.77
C PRO A 2 -19.75 -5.88 6.16
N ALA A 3 -19.06 -5.49 7.22
CA ALA A 3 -18.99 -4.11 7.64
C ALA A 3 -18.02 -3.39 6.69
N SER A 4 -18.52 -2.44 5.90
CA SER A 4 -17.67 -1.50 5.17
C SER A 4 -17.00 -0.59 6.20
N VAL A 5 -15.69 -0.75 6.38
CA VAL A 5 -14.90 0.01 7.34
C VAL A 5 -14.36 1.26 6.68
N PRO A 6 -14.50 2.46 7.27
CA PRO A 6 -14.02 3.70 6.70
C PRO A 6 -12.50 3.84 6.83
N CYS A 7 -11.79 3.88 5.71
CA CYS A 7 -10.41 4.33 5.65
C CYS A 7 -10.33 5.85 5.76
N CYS A 8 -9.79 6.37 6.85
CA CYS A 8 -9.53 7.79 7.04
C CYS A 8 -8.08 8.12 6.70
N CYS A 9 -7.76 8.30 5.41
CA CYS A 9 -6.49 8.91 5.02
C CYS A 9 -6.55 10.42 5.24
N ARG A 10 -5.78 10.94 6.21
CA ARG A 10 -5.51 12.39 6.33
C ARG A 10 -4.23 12.71 5.55
N PRO A 11 -4.20 13.78 4.74
CA PRO A 11 -2.98 14.19 4.06
C PRO A 11 -1.87 14.53 5.07
N ARG A 12 -0.66 14.01 4.83
CA ARG A 12 0.54 14.35 5.59
C ARG A 12 0.92 15.81 5.36
N PRO A 13 1.37 16.54 6.39
CA PRO A 13 2.00 17.84 6.18
C PRO A 13 3.36 17.66 5.49
N SER A 14 3.58 18.34 4.37
CA SER A 14 4.82 18.37 3.61
C SER A 14 5.97 18.88 4.50
N ALA A 15 6.96 18.05 4.75
CA ALA A 15 8.17 18.45 5.47
C ALA A 15 9.09 19.25 4.54
N VAL A 16 9.23 20.53 4.81
CA VAL A 16 10.19 21.42 4.14
C VAL A 16 11.61 21.08 4.61
N LEU A 17 12.40 20.44 3.76
CA LEU A 17 13.83 20.21 4.01
C LEU A 17 14.63 21.51 3.84
N GLY A 18 15.10 22.05 4.96
CA GLY A 18 16.06 23.14 5.00
C GLY A 18 17.46 22.69 4.56
N THR A 19 17.93 23.23 3.45
CA THR A 19 19.30 23.01 2.94
C THR A 19 20.34 23.73 3.79
N ARG A 20 21.15 23.00 4.56
CA ARG A 20 22.40 23.53 5.13
C ARG A 20 23.54 23.34 4.15
N ARG A 21 24.07 24.44 3.65
CA ARG A 21 25.36 24.50 2.90
C ARG A 21 26.51 24.33 3.88
N LEU A 22 27.39 23.36 3.62
CA LEU A 22 28.71 23.28 4.20
C LEU A 22 29.76 23.41 3.08
N ALA A 23 30.74 24.26 3.33
CA ALA A 23 31.85 24.59 2.43
C ALA A 23 32.94 23.50 2.42
N PRO A 24 33.77 23.40 1.34
CA PRO A 24 34.74 22.33 1.15
C PRO A 24 36.11 22.59 1.80
N PRO A 25 36.91 21.57 2.06
CA PRO A 25 38.36 21.67 1.98
C PRO A 25 38.97 20.77 0.90
N VAL A 26 39.72 21.43 0.07
CA VAL A 26 41.01 21.14 -0.59
C VAL A 26 41.49 19.68 -0.66
N ALA A 27 41.59 19.27 -1.90
CA ALA A 27 42.52 18.38 -2.62
C ALA A 27 43.45 17.43 -1.87
N LEU A 28 43.45 16.16 -2.30
CA LEU A 28 44.64 15.37 -2.63
C LEU A 28 44.30 14.34 -3.72
N ALA A 29 44.99 14.42 -4.84
CA ALA A 29 44.84 13.50 -5.98
C ALA A 29 45.58 12.19 -5.65
N LEU A 30 44.85 11.06 -5.77
CA LEU A 30 45.42 9.73 -5.92
C LEU A 30 44.70 9.02 -7.05
N LEU A 31 45.41 8.88 -8.17
CA LEU A 31 45.03 8.03 -9.31
C LEU A 31 45.01 6.58 -8.84
N ALA A 32 43.81 6.00 -8.70
CA ALA A 32 43.62 4.56 -8.66
C ALA A 32 42.68 4.19 -9.80
N LEU A 33 43.17 3.40 -10.76
CA LEU A 33 42.39 2.69 -11.76
C LEU A 33 41.45 1.73 -11.04
N ALA A 34 40.25 2.17 -10.73
CA ALA A 34 39.16 1.31 -10.29
C ALA A 34 38.23 1.14 -11.48
N GLY A 35 38.10 -0.12 -11.95
CA GLY A 35 37.17 -0.49 -12.99
C GLY A 35 35.77 0.02 -12.63
N LEU A 36 35.19 0.81 -13.53
CA LEU A 36 33.83 1.29 -13.49
C LEU A 36 32.88 0.09 -13.57
N LEU A 37 32.60 -0.54 -12.45
CA LEU A 37 31.32 -1.19 -12.28
C LEU A 37 30.27 -0.06 -12.34
N GLN A 38 29.71 0.16 -13.52
CA GLN A 38 28.53 0.99 -13.68
C GLN A 38 27.40 0.25 -12.93
N VAL A 39 27.27 0.56 -11.63
CA VAL A 39 26.04 0.29 -10.92
C VAL A 39 25.00 1.15 -11.64
N ALA A 40 24.15 0.53 -12.45
CA ALA A 40 23.00 1.21 -13.03
C ALA A 40 22.27 1.93 -11.89
N PRO A 41 21.94 3.23 -12.04
CA PRO A 41 21.13 3.91 -11.04
C PRO A 41 19.86 3.06 -10.84
N PRO A 42 19.38 2.91 -9.58
CA PRO A 42 18.10 2.24 -9.35
C PRO A 42 17.09 2.88 -10.31
N ALA A 43 16.41 2.06 -11.08
CA ALA A 43 15.34 2.54 -11.96
C ALA A 43 14.46 3.44 -11.10
N LEU A 44 14.30 4.70 -11.50
CA LEU A 44 13.44 5.64 -10.79
C LEU A 44 12.08 4.93 -10.67
N ALA A 45 11.64 4.72 -9.45
CA ALA A 45 10.31 4.17 -9.20
C ALA A 45 9.32 4.96 -10.05
N ASN A 46 8.48 4.27 -10.80
CA ASN A 46 7.38 4.87 -11.52
C ASN A 46 6.08 4.57 -10.76
N PRO A 47 5.69 5.41 -9.81
CA PRO A 47 4.57 5.12 -8.93
C PRO A 47 3.27 4.85 -9.67
N MET A 48 3.08 5.47 -10.87
CA MET A 48 1.92 5.15 -11.71
C MET A 48 1.96 3.74 -12.28
N ALA A 49 3.15 3.25 -12.67
CA ALA A 49 3.29 1.87 -13.14
C ALA A 49 3.05 0.86 -12.00
N ASP A 50 3.42 1.23 -10.77
CA ASP A 50 3.18 0.40 -9.60
C ASP A 50 1.68 0.30 -9.28
N ILE A 51 0.94 1.42 -9.36
CA ILE A 51 -0.51 1.44 -9.22
C ILE A 51 -1.16 0.59 -10.31
N GLN A 52 -0.77 0.76 -11.57
CA GLN A 52 -1.29 -0.02 -12.69
C GLN A 52 -1.03 -1.52 -12.51
N ARG A 53 0.18 -1.88 -12.05
CA ARG A 53 0.53 -3.28 -11.77
C ARG A 53 -0.33 -3.87 -10.67
N LEU A 54 -0.57 -3.14 -9.58
CA LEU A 54 -1.43 -3.61 -8.51
C LEU A 54 -2.89 -3.74 -8.98
N GLU A 55 -3.39 -2.80 -9.77
CA GLU A 55 -4.71 -2.86 -10.39
C GLU A 55 -4.86 -4.10 -11.29
N GLU A 56 -3.85 -4.40 -12.13
CA GLU A 56 -3.83 -5.61 -12.96
C GLU A 56 -3.94 -6.88 -12.10
N LEU A 57 -3.18 -6.96 -11.01
CA LEU A 57 -3.22 -8.10 -10.09
C LEU A 57 -4.59 -8.24 -9.43
N ILE A 58 -5.19 -7.14 -8.97
CA ILE A 58 -6.51 -7.11 -8.37
C ILE A 58 -7.55 -7.59 -9.37
N ASN A 59 -7.57 -7.00 -10.57
CA ASN A 59 -8.54 -7.37 -11.62
C ASN A 59 -8.36 -8.82 -12.07
N ALA A 60 -7.14 -9.36 -12.04
CA ALA A 60 -6.85 -10.75 -12.38
C ALA A 60 -7.47 -11.76 -11.38
N THR A 61 -7.84 -11.35 -10.15
CA THR A 61 -8.58 -12.20 -9.21
C THR A 61 -10.09 -12.22 -9.48
N GLY A 62 -10.58 -11.40 -10.41
CA GLY A 62 -12.01 -11.19 -10.67
C GLY A 62 -12.62 -10.02 -9.90
N THR A 63 -11.83 -9.33 -9.07
CA THR A 63 -12.25 -8.10 -8.38
C THR A 63 -12.19 -6.92 -9.34
N GLU A 64 -13.28 -6.17 -9.49
CA GLU A 64 -13.34 -4.98 -10.35
C GLU A 64 -12.78 -3.75 -9.62
N THR A 65 -11.79 -3.06 -10.21
CA THR A 65 -11.31 -1.77 -9.69
C THR A 65 -12.13 -0.63 -10.28
N GLN A 66 -12.65 0.26 -9.43
CA GLN A 66 -13.48 1.39 -9.81
C GLN A 66 -13.01 2.68 -9.15
N VAL A 67 -13.18 3.83 -9.84
CA VAL A 67 -13.05 5.17 -9.28
C VAL A 67 -14.44 5.80 -9.19
N ARG A 68 -14.84 6.30 -8.01
CA ARG A 68 -16.17 6.87 -7.78
C ARG A 68 -16.11 8.25 -7.14
N ASP A 69 -17.15 9.06 -7.39
CA ASP A 69 -17.31 10.44 -6.86
C ASP A 69 -18.31 10.52 -5.71
N ASP A 70 -19.09 9.47 -5.50
CA ASP A 70 -20.24 9.44 -4.59
C ASP A 70 -19.96 8.64 -3.32
N CYS A 71 -18.70 8.55 -2.93
CA CYS A 71 -18.32 7.92 -1.66
C CYS A 71 -18.76 8.76 -0.45
N ARG A 72 -18.91 8.06 0.67
CA ARG A 72 -19.19 8.73 1.94
C ARG A 72 -18.06 9.67 2.33
N PRO A 73 -18.35 10.80 3.01
CA PRO A 73 -17.30 11.67 3.53
C PRO A 73 -16.29 10.89 4.36
N ASN A 74 -15.00 11.24 4.24
CA ASN A 74 -13.86 10.62 4.94
C ASN A 74 -13.55 9.15 4.58
N HIS A 75 -14.09 8.62 3.49
CA HIS A 75 -13.68 7.33 2.93
C HIS A 75 -12.75 7.60 1.75
N ALA A 76 -11.51 7.11 1.82
CA ALA A 76 -10.55 7.19 0.73
C ALA A 76 -10.78 6.07 -0.31
N GLY A 77 -11.21 4.91 0.15
CA GLY A 77 -11.56 3.76 -0.65
C GLY A 77 -12.40 2.76 0.15
N TYR A 78 -12.77 1.67 -0.50
CA TYR A 78 -13.34 0.50 0.16
C TYR A 78 -13.27 -0.73 -0.75
N TYR A 79 -13.14 -1.89 -0.13
CA TYR A 79 -13.34 -3.17 -0.79
C TYR A 79 -14.70 -3.75 -0.37
N GLU A 80 -15.44 -4.28 -1.33
CA GLU A 80 -16.77 -4.85 -1.11
C GLU A 80 -16.91 -6.18 -1.87
N ARG A 81 -17.33 -7.22 -1.13
CA ARG A 81 -17.65 -8.52 -1.69
C ARG A 81 -18.90 -9.08 -1.01
N ASP A 82 -19.96 -9.38 -1.77
CA ASP A 82 -21.23 -9.85 -1.22
C ASP A 82 -21.51 -11.34 -1.49
N GLY A 83 -20.66 -12.01 -2.26
CA GLY A 83 -20.85 -13.40 -2.68
C GLY A 83 -22.02 -13.63 -3.64
N LYS A 84 -22.63 -12.54 -4.15
CA LYS A 84 -23.81 -12.58 -5.06
C LYS A 84 -23.53 -11.91 -6.40
N GLY A 85 -22.34 -11.44 -6.62
CA GLY A 85 -21.91 -10.81 -7.87
C GLY A 85 -21.18 -9.48 -7.67
N ILE A 86 -21.19 -8.91 -6.46
CA ILE A 86 -20.36 -7.75 -6.14
C ILE A 86 -19.03 -8.27 -5.63
N ASP A 87 -17.95 -7.88 -6.34
CA ASP A 87 -16.56 -8.07 -5.93
C ASP A 87 -15.77 -6.89 -6.53
N ARG A 88 -15.58 -5.83 -5.75
CA ARG A 88 -14.99 -4.59 -6.24
C ARG A 88 -14.14 -3.87 -5.21
N LEU A 89 -13.07 -3.24 -5.71
CA LEU A 89 -12.28 -2.26 -5.02
C LEU A 89 -12.63 -0.87 -5.57
N VAL A 90 -12.89 0.07 -4.69
CA VAL A 90 -13.27 1.43 -5.06
C VAL A 90 -12.27 2.44 -4.50
N VAL A 91 -11.77 3.34 -5.35
CA VAL A 91 -11.03 4.55 -4.97
C VAL A 91 -11.99 5.74 -5.03
N CYS A 92 -12.04 6.53 -3.97
CA CYS A 92 -13.00 7.62 -3.79
C CYS A 92 -12.42 8.96 -4.24
N ARG A 93 -12.66 9.37 -5.48
CA ARG A 93 -12.15 10.63 -6.06
C ARG A 93 -12.67 11.90 -5.38
N ASN A 94 -13.80 11.84 -4.69
CA ASN A 94 -14.31 12.97 -3.92
C ASN A 94 -13.56 13.21 -2.60
N THR A 95 -12.67 12.31 -2.19
CA THR A 95 -11.89 12.38 -0.95
C THR A 95 -10.40 12.19 -1.16
N VAL A 96 -9.98 11.59 -2.28
CA VAL A 96 -8.59 11.36 -2.67
C VAL A 96 -8.24 12.28 -3.85
N ASP A 97 -7.14 13.00 -3.75
CA ASP A 97 -6.59 13.74 -4.90
C ASP A 97 -5.93 12.74 -5.86
N MET A 98 -6.58 12.51 -6.99
CA MET A 98 -6.09 11.57 -8.02
C MET A 98 -4.80 12.03 -8.71
N ALA A 99 -4.36 13.27 -8.51
CA ALA A 99 -3.07 13.76 -8.97
C ALA A 99 -1.95 13.46 -7.96
N ASP A 100 -2.30 13.19 -6.70
CA ASP A 100 -1.37 12.71 -5.67
C ASP A 100 -1.20 11.20 -5.79
N VAL A 101 -0.15 10.80 -6.51
CA VAL A 101 0.12 9.38 -6.80
C VAL A 101 0.42 8.57 -5.53
N GLU A 102 1.02 9.21 -4.51
CA GLU A 102 1.29 8.58 -3.21
C GLU A 102 -0.02 8.27 -2.48
N ALA A 103 -0.95 9.23 -2.45
CA ALA A 103 -2.27 9.03 -1.85
C ALA A 103 -3.08 7.93 -2.56
N VAL A 104 -3.01 7.86 -3.89
CA VAL A 104 -3.67 6.80 -4.67
C VAL A 104 -3.03 5.44 -4.36
N TRP A 105 -1.69 5.37 -4.27
CA TRP A 105 -0.98 4.14 -3.90
C TRP A 105 -1.39 3.65 -2.51
N GLU A 106 -1.43 4.53 -1.50
CA GLU A 106 -1.84 4.17 -0.15
C GLU A 106 -3.22 3.51 -0.15
N VAL A 107 -4.20 4.10 -0.84
CA VAL A 107 -5.55 3.52 -0.95
C VAL A 107 -5.54 2.18 -1.67
N MET A 108 -4.83 2.08 -2.80
CA MET A 108 -4.76 0.84 -3.58
C MET A 108 -4.10 -0.30 -2.81
N ALA A 109 -3.04 0.00 -2.05
CA ALA A 109 -2.33 -0.99 -1.22
C ALA A 109 -3.19 -1.43 -0.03
N HIS A 110 -3.92 -0.50 0.60
CA HIS A 110 -4.86 -0.78 1.69
C HIS A 110 -5.99 -1.69 1.22
N GLU A 111 -6.77 -1.24 0.24
CA GLU A 111 -7.93 -1.99 -0.25
C GLU A 111 -7.52 -3.29 -0.96
N GLY A 112 -6.37 -3.28 -1.65
CA GLY A 112 -5.75 -4.48 -2.21
C GLY A 112 -5.39 -5.53 -1.14
N THR A 113 -5.10 -5.09 0.09
CA THR A 113 -4.90 -6.00 1.22
C THR A 113 -6.21 -6.70 1.61
N HIS A 114 -7.33 -6.01 1.58
CA HIS A 114 -8.64 -6.65 1.80
C HIS A 114 -8.98 -7.65 0.70
N VAL A 115 -8.56 -7.43 -0.55
CA VAL A 115 -8.64 -8.44 -1.62
C VAL A 115 -7.79 -9.67 -1.27
N MET A 116 -6.54 -9.49 -0.81
CA MET A 116 -5.69 -10.61 -0.35
C MET A 116 -6.35 -11.38 0.80
N GLN A 117 -6.97 -10.70 1.75
CA GLN A 117 -7.70 -11.29 2.87
C GLN A 117 -8.92 -12.09 2.39
N ALA A 118 -9.61 -11.60 1.35
CA ALA A 118 -10.69 -12.36 0.71
C ALA A 118 -10.16 -13.60 -0.04
N CYS A 119 -9.01 -13.52 -0.71
CA CYS A 119 -8.36 -14.66 -1.37
C CYS A 119 -8.01 -15.78 -0.38
N THR A 120 -7.52 -15.42 0.82
CA THR A 120 -7.12 -16.38 1.87
C THR A 120 -8.29 -16.84 2.75
N GLY A 121 -9.41 -16.12 2.74
CA GLY A 121 -10.52 -16.31 3.66
C GLY A 121 -10.20 -15.85 5.09
N GLY A 122 -9.21 -14.97 5.27
CA GLY A 122 -8.75 -14.46 6.56
C GLY A 122 -7.52 -13.57 6.43
N PRO A 123 -6.69 -13.45 7.47
CA PRO A 123 -5.51 -12.58 7.45
C PRO A 123 -4.54 -12.87 6.30
N ALA A 124 -3.97 -11.81 5.71
CA ALA A 124 -2.97 -11.91 4.65
C ALA A 124 -1.55 -12.21 5.19
N LEU A 125 -1.28 -11.84 6.46
CA LEU A 125 -0.01 -12.09 7.13
C LEU A 125 -0.12 -13.26 8.12
N GLN A 126 1.00 -13.96 8.30
CA GLN A 126 1.09 -15.02 9.31
C GLN A 126 1.08 -14.43 10.73
N ASP A 127 0.56 -15.19 11.71
CA ASP A 127 0.49 -14.76 13.12
C ASP A 127 1.85 -14.31 13.68
N ALA A 128 2.93 -14.98 13.29
CA ALA A 128 4.28 -14.63 13.72
C ALA A 128 4.75 -13.24 13.25
N GLN A 129 4.14 -12.68 12.22
CA GLN A 129 4.49 -11.37 11.66
C GLN A 129 3.78 -10.21 12.38
N ILE A 130 2.60 -10.46 12.96
CA ILE A 130 1.75 -9.41 13.55
C ILE A 130 2.45 -8.58 14.63
N PRO A 131 3.22 -9.15 15.59
CA PRO A 131 3.91 -8.33 16.58
C PRO A 131 4.92 -7.35 15.96
N ARG A 132 5.54 -7.73 14.85
CA ARG A 132 6.45 -6.86 14.09
C ARG A 132 5.65 -5.77 13.36
N THR A 133 4.60 -6.13 12.64
CA THR A 133 3.69 -5.22 11.93
C THR A 133 3.19 -4.11 12.85
N LEU A 134 2.66 -4.46 14.02
CA LEU A 134 2.18 -3.48 15.00
C LEU A 134 3.28 -2.57 15.55
N ARG A 135 4.51 -3.09 15.75
CA ARG A 135 5.64 -2.23 16.16
C ARG A 135 6.03 -1.25 15.06
N GLU A 136 6.07 -1.70 13.81
CA GLU A 136 6.39 -0.84 12.66
C GLU A 136 5.33 0.24 12.47
N LEU A 137 4.04 -0.06 12.57
CA LEU A 137 2.95 0.92 12.54
C LEU A 137 3.11 1.97 13.63
N ARG A 138 3.36 1.55 14.88
CA ARG A 138 3.57 2.51 15.99
C ARG A 138 4.79 3.41 15.79
N SER A 139 5.82 2.91 15.14
CA SER A 139 7.07 3.65 14.90
C SER A 139 6.99 4.57 13.67
N LEU A 140 6.46 4.08 12.55
CA LEU A 140 6.48 4.76 11.26
C LEU A 140 5.22 5.61 11.04
N ALA A 141 4.07 5.13 11.50
CA ALA A 141 2.77 5.77 11.31
C ALA A 141 1.93 5.70 12.61
N PRO A 142 2.32 6.40 13.68
CA PRO A 142 1.65 6.33 14.98
C PRO A 142 0.18 6.76 14.92
N HIS A 143 -0.21 7.56 13.92
CA HIS A 143 -1.59 7.94 13.69
C HIS A 143 -2.46 6.73 13.27
N TYR A 144 -1.94 5.78 12.47
CA TYR A 144 -2.64 4.54 12.12
C TYR A 144 -2.79 3.62 13.34
N ALA A 145 -1.74 3.51 14.16
CA ALA A 145 -1.83 2.74 15.40
C ALA A 145 -2.92 3.29 16.33
N LYS A 146 -3.01 4.62 16.45
CA LYS A 146 -4.07 5.28 17.22
C LYS A 146 -5.45 5.03 16.60
N LEU A 147 -5.57 5.13 15.28
CA LEU A 147 -6.83 4.90 14.57
C LEU A 147 -7.33 3.46 14.79
N LEU A 148 -6.41 2.46 14.76
CA LEU A 148 -6.76 1.07 15.07
C LEU A 148 -7.32 0.93 16.48
N ASP A 149 -6.65 1.53 17.48
CA ASP A 149 -7.04 1.38 18.88
C ASP A 149 -8.37 2.09 19.20
N GLU A 150 -8.69 3.21 18.54
CA GLU A 150 -9.84 4.07 18.85
C GLU A 150 -11.01 3.93 17.86
N GLY A 151 -10.74 3.52 16.62
CA GLY A 151 -11.70 3.59 15.50
C GLY A 151 -12.26 2.26 15.04
N TYR A 152 -11.64 1.13 15.40
CA TYR A 152 -12.01 -0.17 14.86
C TYR A 152 -12.47 -1.16 15.95
N ASP A 153 -13.45 -1.99 15.60
CA ASP A 153 -13.84 -3.13 16.45
C ASP A 153 -12.63 -4.07 16.65
N PRO A 154 -12.36 -4.56 17.86
CA PRO A 154 -11.25 -5.49 18.11
C PRO A 154 -11.16 -6.69 17.18
N ARG A 155 -12.31 -7.13 16.61
CA ARG A 155 -12.34 -8.24 15.64
C ARG A 155 -11.74 -7.88 14.29
N ASP A 156 -11.83 -6.58 13.92
CA ASP A 156 -11.37 -6.09 12.62
C ASP A 156 -9.96 -5.48 12.72
N GLN A 157 -9.52 -5.11 13.95
CA GLN A 157 -8.22 -4.43 14.16
C GLN A 157 -7.03 -5.16 13.52
N ARG A 158 -7.04 -6.50 13.50
CA ARG A 158 -5.95 -7.26 12.89
C ARG A 158 -5.92 -7.08 11.38
N LEU A 159 -7.06 -7.19 10.72
CA LEU A 159 -7.18 -7.05 9.26
C LEU A 159 -6.81 -5.64 8.83
N GLU A 160 -7.26 -4.65 9.57
CA GLU A 160 -6.95 -3.25 9.33
C GLU A 160 -5.48 -2.93 9.61
N ALA A 161 -4.87 -3.53 10.64
CA ALA A 161 -3.44 -3.38 10.92
C ALA A 161 -2.58 -3.90 9.76
N GLU A 162 -2.98 -5.00 9.13
CA GLU A 162 -2.32 -5.52 7.93
C GLU A 162 -2.45 -4.55 6.76
N ALA A 163 -3.65 -3.99 6.55
CA ALA A 163 -3.93 -3.05 5.48
C ALA A 163 -3.15 -1.73 5.65
N PHE A 164 -3.19 -1.11 6.83
CA PHE A 164 -2.38 0.08 7.14
C PHE A 164 -0.87 -0.16 7.05
N TRP A 165 -0.41 -1.35 7.43
CA TRP A 165 1.00 -1.68 7.29
C TRP A 165 1.39 -1.82 5.82
N MET A 166 0.51 -2.35 4.98
CA MET A 166 0.77 -2.53 3.55
C MET A 166 0.93 -1.21 2.81
N GLU A 167 0.22 -0.15 3.21
CA GLU A 167 0.39 1.21 2.67
C GLU A 167 1.84 1.73 2.79
N LEU A 168 2.55 1.28 3.84
CA LEU A 168 3.92 1.70 4.15
C LEU A 168 5.00 0.87 3.45
N GLN A 169 4.61 -0.16 2.69
CA GLN A 169 5.57 -1.08 2.10
C GLN A 169 5.97 -0.66 0.69
N ALA A 170 7.19 -1.09 0.30
CA ALA A 170 7.62 -0.94 -1.08
C ALA A 170 6.73 -1.77 -2.03
N PRO A 171 6.42 -1.27 -3.24
CA PRO A 171 5.54 -1.93 -4.19
C PRO A 171 5.89 -3.40 -4.46
N GLU A 172 7.17 -3.73 -4.54
CA GLU A 172 7.63 -5.08 -4.81
C GLU A 172 7.20 -6.08 -3.71
N LEU A 173 7.18 -5.62 -2.45
CA LEU A 173 6.71 -6.46 -1.35
C LEU A 173 5.20 -6.65 -1.42
N VAL A 174 4.45 -5.59 -1.74
CA VAL A 174 3.00 -5.65 -1.92
C VAL A 174 2.64 -6.64 -3.02
N PHE A 175 3.29 -6.55 -4.19
CA PHE A 175 3.07 -7.49 -5.30
C PHE A 175 3.38 -8.94 -4.91
N ALA A 176 4.54 -9.18 -4.29
CA ALA A 176 4.93 -10.52 -3.87
C ALA A 176 3.94 -11.12 -2.86
N LEU A 177 3.43 -10.30 -1.94
CA LEU A 177 2.41 -10.73 -0.98
C LEU A 177 1.07 -10.99 -1.67
N PHE A 178 0.68 -10.15 -2.62
CA PHE A 178 -0.55 -10.30 -3.37
C PHE A 178 -0.53 -11.60 -4.20
N GLU A 179 0.50 -11.79 -4.99
CA GLU A 179 0.68 -12.99 -5.82
C GLU A 179 0.69 -14.27 -4.97
N ARG A 180 1.33 -14.24 -3.81
CA ARG A 180 1.36 -15.39 -2.89
C ARG A 180 -0.02 -15.69 -2.31
N ASN A 181 -0.71 -14.68 -1.80
CA ASN A 181 -1.97 -14.85 -1.08
C ASN A 181 -3.13 -15.17 -2.04
N CYS A 182 -3.10 -14.63 -3.25
CA CYS A 182 -4.12 -14.84 -4.27
C CYS A 182 -3.72 -15.88 -5.34
N ALA A 183 -2.68 -16.68 -5.13
CA ALA A 183 -2.16 -17.64 -6.11
C ALA A 183 -3.24 -18.56 -6.72
N GLY A 184 -4.26 -18.93 -5.94
CA GLY A 184 -5.38 -19.77 -6.39
C GLY A 184 -6.46 -19.02 -7.21
N TRP A 185 -6.39 -17.70 -7.25
CA TRP A 185 -7.34 -16.82 -7.94
C TRP A 185 -6.75 -16.20 -9.21
N LEU A 186 -5.42 -16.11 -9.27
CA LEU A 186 -4.73 -15.58 -10.43
C LEU A 186 -4.74 -16.60 -11.58
N PRO A 187 -4.85 -16.16 -12.85
CA PRO A 187 -4.70 -17.03 -14.01
C PRO A 187 -3.39 -17.80 -13.92
N SER A 188 -3.46 -19.10 -14.16
CA SER A 188 -2.25 -19.92 -14.28
C SER A 188 -1.44 -19.40 -15.46
N GLY A 189 -0.43 -18.56 -15.19
CA GLY A 189 0.51 -18.16 -16.21
C GLY A 189 1.17 -19.43 -16.75
N GLU A 190 1.32 -19.51 -18.06
CA GLU A 190 2.19 -20.51 -18.67
C GLU A 190 3.58 -20.33 -18.04
N ARG A 191 3.97 -21.31 -17.22
CA ARG A 191 5.29 -21.39 -16.59
C ARG A 191 6.28 -21.99 -17.54
#